data_b07d459220ed7b094aa5db97906bbc1b
#
_entry.id   b07d459220ed7b094aa5db97906bbc1b
#
_cell.length_a   1.000
_cell.length_b   1.000
_cell.length_c   1.000
_cell.angle_alpha   90.00
_cell.angle_beta   90.00
_cell.angle_gamma   90.00
#
_symmetry.space_group_name_H-M   'P 1'
#
loop_
_entity.id
_entity.type
_entity.pdbx_description
1 polymer ?
#
loop_
_entity_poly.entity_id
_entity_poly.type
_entity_poly.pdbx_seq_one_letter_code
_entity_poly.pdbx_strand_id
1 'polypeptide(L)'
;MTDGRRFRILTVVDNCTRECLALVPDTSISGLRVARELDAIVHRRGRPATIVSDNGTELTSNATLTWADDMLIEWHYIAPGKPQQNGYNESFNGRLRDELLNETLFRSLSHARAVLEDWRRDYNEQRPHSKLGWLTPRAFARRSRCTCAGSSTVSRTGLSSTSGPSFSFAMTISQPW
;
A
#
# COMPACT_ATOMS: atom_id res chain seq x y z
N MET A 1 13.79 17.79 6.30
CA MET A 1 15.02 17.82 5.46
C MET A 1 15.95 18.88 6.00
N THR A 2 17.24 18.77 5.71
CA THR A 2 18.25 19.76 6.19
C THR A 2 18.04 21.19 5.67
N ASP A 3 17.26 21.34 4.60
CA ASP A 3 16.86 22.64 4.02
C ASP A 3 15.60 23.23 4.66
N GLY A 4 15.11 22.66 5.76
CA GLY A 4 13.92 23.11 6.48
C GLY A 4 12.59 22.74 5.83
N ARG A 5 12.58 22.17 4.63
CA ARG A 5 11.34 21.75 3.96
C ARG A 5 10.80 20.46 4.58
N ARG A 6 9.48 20.40 4.71
CA ARG A 6 8.77 19.19 5.13
C ARG A 6 8.39 18.37 3.90
N PHE A 7 8.22 17.08 4.08
CA PHE A 7 7.66 16.20 3.06
C PHE A 7 6.62 15.28 3.69
N ARG A 8 5.80 14.70 2.85
CA ARG A 8 4.80 13.68 3.22
C ARG A 8 5.16 12.37 2.56
N ILE A 9 4.66 11.28 3.08
CA ILE A 9 4.89 9.95 2.53
C ILE A 9 3.54 9.31 2.27
N LEU A 10 3.25 8.99 1.01
CA LEU A 10 2.15 8.11 0.65
C LEU A 10 2.61 6.67 0.88
N THR A 11 1.93 5.98 1.77
CA THR A 11 2.16 4.57 2.08
C THR A 11 1.02 3.74 1.51
N VAL A 12 1.34 2.70 0.75
CA VAL A 12 0.35 1.73 0.25
C VAL A 12 0.83 0.32 0.59
N VAL A 13 0.01 -0.43 1.31
CA VAL A 13 0.32 -1.78 1.78
C VAL A 13 -0.79 -2.74 1.37
N ASP A 14 -0.44 -3.93 0.94
CA ASP A 14 -1.38 -5.01 0.68
C ASP A 14 -1.76 -5.69 2.01
N ASN A 15 -3.02 -5.63 2.39
CA ASN A 15 -3.52 -6.21 3.63
C ASN A 15 -3.43 -7.74 3.68
N CYS A 16 -3.42 -8.41 2.54
CA CYS A 16 -3.34 -9.87 2.46
C CYS A 16 -1.89 -10.33 2.56
N THR A 17 -1.03 -9.82 1.69
CA THR A 17 0.36 -10.26 1.58
C THR A 17 1.31 -9.50 2.49
N ARG A 18 0.85 -8.44 3.12
CA ARG A 18 1.67 -7.53 3.94
C ARG A 18 2.78 -6.83 3.16
N GLU A 19 2.77 -6.94 1.85
CA GLU A 19 3.77 -6.30 0.99
C GLU A 19 3.57 -4.78 0.95
N CYS A 20 4.62 -4.02 1.21
CA CYS A 20 4.63 -2.59 0.98
C CYS A 20 4.74 -2.32 -0.52
N LEU A 21 3.66 -1.84 -1.12
CA LEU A 21 3.54 -1.63 -2.57
C LEU A 21 4.14 -0.29 -3.01
N ALA A 22 4.04 0.72 -2.15
CA ALA A 22 4.63 2.03 -2.40
C ALA A 22 4.97 2.76 -1.09
N LEU A 23 6.09 3.47 -1.13
CA LEU A 23 6.52 4.51 -0.19
C LEU A 23 6.95 5.72 -1.02
N VAL A 24 6.07 6.69 -1.20
CA VAL A 24 6.29 7.82 -2.11
C VAL A 24 6.44 9.11 -1.31
N PRO A 25 7.66 9.61 -1.10
CA PRO A 25 7.87 10.91 -0.48
C PRO A 25 7.66 12.03 -1.49
N ASP A 26 6.91 13.04 -1.10
CA ASP A 26 6.75 14.28 -1.86
C ASP A 26 6.52 15.47 -0.93
N THR A 27 6.85 16.68 -1.39
CA THR A 27 6.58 17.91 -0.64
C THR A 27 5.09 18.26 -0.65
N SER A 28 4.39 17.82 -1.69
CA SER A 28 2.93 17.96 -1.82
C SER A 28 2.37 16.72 -2.53
N ILE A 29 1.42 16.06 -1.90
CA ILE A 29 0.71 14.91 -2.47
C ILE A 29 -0.71 15.39 -2.77
N SER A 30 -1.07 15.44 -4.05
CA SER A 30 -2.44 15.74 -4.48
C SER A 30 -3.21 14.46 -4.80
N GLY A 31 -4.55 14.51 -4.85
CA GLY A 31 -5.36 13.37 -5.23
C GLY A 31 -5.02 12.82 -6.62
N LEU A 32 -4.68 13.69 -7.59
CA LEU A 32 -4.18 13.25 -8.91
C LEU A 32 -2.85 12.51 -8.82
N ARG A 33 -2.00 12.87 -7.86
CA ARG A 33 -0.75 12.15 -7.62
C ARG A 33 -1.03 10.79 -7.01
N VAL A 34 -1.96 10.72 -6.06
CA VAL A 34 -2.41 9.44 -5.48
C VAL A 34 -2.96 8.52 -6.56
N ALA A 35 -3.87 8.99 -7.41
CA ALA A 35 -4.45 8.22 -8.51
C ALA A 35 -3.37 7.64 -9.44
N ARG A 36 -2.38 8.43 -9.86
CA ARG A 36 -1.27 7.96 -10.70
C ARG A 36 -0.41 6.88 -10.04
N GLU A 37 -0.15 7.00 -8.75
CA GLU A 37 0.61 5.97 -8.03
C GLU A 37 -0.20 4.67 -7.91
N LEU A 38 -1.51 4.78 -7.70
CA LEU A 38 -2.42 3.64 -7.67
C LEU A 38 -2.53 2.97 -9.05
N ASP A 39 -2.60 3.72 -10.15
CA ASP A 39 -2.55 3.18 -11.50
C ASP A 39 -1.30 2.34 -11.72
N ALA A 40 -0.14 2.86 -11.33
CA ALA A 40 1.12 2.13 -11.45
C ALA A 40 1.14 0.84 -10.60
N ILE A 41 0.49 0.84 -9.44
CA ILE A 41 0.34 -0.35 -8.60
C ILE A 41 -0.61 -1.35 -9.25
N VAL A 42 -1.79 -0.91 -9.70
CA VAL A 42 -2.80 -1.74 -10.35
C VAL A 42 -2.22 -2.40 -11.61
N HIS A 43 -1.46 -1.66 -12.40
CA HIS A 43 -0.80 -2.21 -13.59
C HIS A 43 0.17 -3.36 -13.26
N ARG A 44 0.90 -3.28 -12.15
CA ARG A 44 1.89 -4.29 -11.73
C ARG A 44 1.28 -5.46 -10.94
N ARG A 45 0.25 -5.18 -10.15
CA ARG A 45 -0.28 -6.12 -9.14
C ARG A 45 -1.66 -6.67 -9.49
N GLY A 46 -2.38 -6.01 -10.36
CA GLY A 46 -3.78 -6.22 -10.59
C GLY A 46 -4.65 -5.30 -9.72
N ARG A 47 -5.92 -5.23 -10.07
CA ARG A 47 -6.93 -4.39 -9.42
C ARG A 47 -7.29 -4.96 -8.03
N PRO A 48 -7.24 -4.17 -6.95
CA PRO A 48 -7.77 -4.59 -5.66
C PRO A 48 -9.31 -4.57 -5.70
N ALA A 49 -9.94 -5.37 -4.86
CA ALA A 49 -11.39 -5.29 -4.65
C ALA A 49 -11.74 -4.06 -3.79
N THR A 50 -10.93 -3.81 -2.78
CA THR A 50 -11.17 -2.72 -1.82
C THR A 50 -9.90 -1.95 -1.51
N ILE A 51 -10.06 -0.67 -1.21
CA ILE A 51 -9.01 0.18 -0.65
C ILE A 51 -9.53 0.75 0.67
N VAL A 52 -8.73 0.64 1.72
CA VAL A 52 -9.02 1.22 3.03
C VAL A 52 -8.05 2.37 3.28
N SER A 53 -8.55 3.56 3.57
CA SER A 53 -7.70 4.73 3.82
C SER A 53 -8.13 5.49 5.07
N ASP A 54 -7.21 6.30 5.59
CA ASP A 54 -7.57 7.35 6.52
C ASP A 54 -8.36 8.47 5.81
N ASN A 55 -8.84 9.45 6.58
CA ASN A 55 -9.64 10.57 6.07
C ASN A 55 -8.75 11.76 5.63
N GLY A 56 -7.54 11.50 5.14
CA GLY A 56 -6.68 12.55 4.61
C GLY A 56 -7.33 13.30 3.45
N THR A 57 -7.18 14.60 3.39
CA THR A 57 -7.82 15.47 2.38
C THR A 57 -7.49 15.06 0.95
N GLU A 58 -6.30 14.54 0.74
CA GLU A 58 -5.81 14.05 -0.56
C GLU A 58 -6.51 12.75 -0.97
N LEU A 59 -6.85 11.90 0.02
CA LEU A 59 -7.51 10.61 -0.16
C LEU A 59 -9.04 10.76 -0.29
N THR A 60 -9.60 11.85 0.21
CA THR A 60 -11.03 12.21 0.07
C THR A 60 -11.29 13.14 -1.12
N SER A 61 -10.28 13.42 -1.94
CA SER A 61 -10.40 14.33 -3.08
C SER A 61 -11.27 13.73 -4.20
N ASN A 62 -11.98 14.58 -4.93
CA ASN A 62 -12.77 14.14 -6.08
C ASN A 62 -11.96 13.34 -7.09
N ALA A 63 -10.69 13.70 -7.33
CA ALA A 63 -9.83 13.00 -8.27
C ALA A 63 -9.58 11.53 -7.84
N THR A 64 -9.43 11.29 -6.55
CA THR A 64 -9.22 9.95 -6.00
C THR A 64 -10.51 9.13 -6.06
N LEU A 65 -11.64 9.74 -5.72
CA LEU A 65 -12.94 9.09 -5.75
C LEU A 65 -13.36 8.74 -7.20
N THR A 66 -13.24 9.70 -8.13
CA THR A 66 -13.52 9.44 -9.56
C THR A 66 -12.65 8.30 -10.08
N TRP A 67 -11.35 8.28 -9.73
CA TRP A 67 -10.47 7.19 -10.11
C TRP A 67 -10.95 5.84 -9.56
N ALA A 68 -11.39 5.78 -8.30
CA ALA A 68 -11.88 4.55 -7.69
C ALA A 68 -13.17 4.04 -8.36
N ASP A 69 -14.08 4.96 -8.69
CA ASP A 69 -15.33 4.67 -9.41
C ASP A 69 -15.03 4.14 -10.82
N ASP A 70 -14.15 4.80 -11.58
CA ASP A 70 -13.73 4.37 -12.92
C ASP A 70 -13.10 2.98 -12.91
N MET A 71 -12.34 2.68 -11.87
CA MET A 71 -11.69 1.39 -11.67
C MET A 71 -12.61 0.32 -11.05
N LEU A 72 -13.84 0.67 -10.67
CA LEU A 72 -14.77 -0.19 -9.96
C LEU A 72 -14.14 -0.80 -8.68
N ILE A 73 -13.52 0.04 -7.87
CA ILE A 73 -12.86 -0.30 -6.61
C ILE A 73 -13.68 0.27 -5.46
N GLU A 74 -14.05 -0.57 -4.50
CA GLU A 74 -14.70 -0.11 -3.28
C GLU A 74 -13.71 0.66 -2.40
N TRP A 75 -14.04 1.91 -2.10
CA TRP A 75 -13.21 2.76 -1.24
C TRP A 75 -13.84 2.91 0.14
N HIS A 76 -13.13 2.47 1.17
CA HIS A 76 -13.57 2.54 2.55
C HIS A 76 -12.70 3.50 3.35
N TYR A 77 -13.35 4.42 4.06
CA TYR A 77 -12.70 5.28 5.02
C TYR A 77 -12.77 4.65 6.42
N ILE A 78 -11.68 4.77 7.16
CA ILE A 78 -11.61 4.34 8.55
C ILE A 78 -12.51 5.24 9.38
N ALA A 79 -13.49 4.62 10.08
CA ALA A 79 -14.37 5.38 10.95
C ALA A 79 -13.58 5.97 12.14
N PRO A 80 -13.81 7.24 12.50
CA PRO A 80 -13.22 7.84 13.69
C PRO A 80 -13.47 6.97 14.92
N GLY A 81 -12.41 6.70 15.70
CA GLY A 81 -12.50 5.90 16.93
C GLY A 81 -12.48 4.38 16.74
N LYS A 82 -12.24 3.86 15.53
CA LYS A 82 -12.05 2.41 15.27
C LYS A 82 -10.65 2.08 14.76
N PRO A 83 -9.60 2.23 15.60
CA PRO A 83 -8.21 1.96 15.19
C PRO A 83 -7.97 0.51 14.76
N GLN A 84 -8.78 -0.43 15.21
CA GLN A 84 -8.66 -1.85 14.84
C GLN A 84 -8.81 -2.11 13.33
N GLN A 85 -9.51 -1.24 12.60
CA GLN A 85 -9.66 -1.34 11.15
C GLN A 85 -8.37 -1.03 10.38
N ASN A 86 -7.42 -0.34 11.02
CA ASN A 86 -6.14 0.04 10.43
C ASN A 86 -4.91 -0.41 11.24
N GLY A 87 -5.10 -1.26 12.23
CA GLY A 87 -4.04 -1.64 13.18
C GLY A 87 -2.75 -2.16 12.52
N TYR A 88 -2.88 -2.77 11.32
CA TYR A 88 -1.70 -3.18 10.58
C TYR A 88 -0.95 -2.00 9.97
N ASN A 89 -1.67 -1.06 9.35
CA ASN A 89 -1.07 0.11 8.73
C ASN A 89 -0.43 1.03 9.77
N GLU A 90 -1.07 1.15 10.95
CA GLU A 90 -0.49 1.86 12.09
C GLU A 90 0.80 1.20 12.59
N SER A 91 0.79 -0.13 12.72
CA SER A 91 1.99 -0.90 13.10
C SER A 91 3.10 -0.78 12.04
N PHE A 92 2.75 -0.79 10.75
CA PHE A 92 3.69 -0.58 9.67
C PHE A 92 4.31 0.82 9.72
N ASN A 93 3.48 1.85 9.87
CA ASN A 93 3.93 3.23 9.96
C ASN A 93 4.76 3.49 11.22
N GLY A 94 4.42 2.84 12.35
CA GLY A 94 5.23 2.86 13.56
C GLY A 94 6.63 2.35 13.28
N ARG A 95 6.77 1.18 12.67
CA ARG A 95 8.08 0.61 12.31
C ARG A 95 8.86 1.51 11.34
N LEU A 96 8.21 2.00 10.30
CA LEU A 96 8.84 2.93 9.35
C LEU A 96 9.39 4.16 10.07
N ARG A 97 8.61 4.70 11.02
CA ARG A 97 9.03 5.85 11.83
C ARG A 97 10.22 5.51 12.72
N ASP A 98 10.12 4.43 13.48
CA ASP A 98 11.11 4.07 14.49
C ASP A 98 12.43 3.60 13.86
N GLU A 99 12.36 2.84 12.78
CA GLU A 99 13.54 2.25 12.14
C GLU A 99 14.22 3.17 11.13
N LEU A 100 13.49 4.13 10.55
CA LEU A 100 14.01 4.95 9.46
C LEU A 100 13.82 6.44 9.67
N LEU A 101 12.58 6.89 9.91
CA LEU A 101 12.31 8.33 9.87
C LEU A 101 12.95 9.07 11.03
N ASN A 102 12.99 8.47 12.21
CA ASN A 102 13.62 9.04 13.40
C ASN A 102 15.15 8.94 13.35
N GLU A 103 15.69 7.95 12.67
CA GLU A 103 17.12 7.66 12.60
C GLU A 103 17.84 8.35 11.44
N THR A 104 17.07 8.89 10.46
CA THR A 104 17.66 9.39 9.22
C THR A 104 17.52 10.90 9.09
N LEU A 105 18.64 11.57 8.89
CA LEU A 105 18.67 12.97 8.52
C LEU A 105 18.55 13.11 6.99
N PHE A 106 17.36 13.44 6.50
CA PHE A 106 17.11 13.58 5.06
C PHE A 106 17.70 14.87 4.52
N ARG A 107 18.61 14.75 3.57
CA ARG A 107 19.32 15.89 2.94
C ARG A 107 18.50 16.55 1.81
N SER A 108 17.72 15.74 1.09
CA SER A 108 16.89 16.19 -0.03
C SER A 108 15.74 15.19 -0.26
N LEU A 109 14.76 15.58 -1.09
CA LEU A 109 13.67 14.69 -1.49
C LEU A 109 14.19 13.47 -2.30
N SER A 110 15.21 13.64 -3.12
CA SER A 110 15.84 12.53 -3.85
C SER A 110 16.54 11.55 -2.90
N HIS A 111 17.21 12.05 -1.86
CA HIS A 111 17.77 11.21 -0.81
C HIS A 111 16.66 10.46 -0.05
N ALA A 112 15.55 11.14 0.29
CA ALA A 112 14.41 10.48 0.94
C ALA A 112 13.81 9.35 0.07
N ARG A 113 13.70 9.57 -1.25
CA ARG A 113 13.22 8.53 -2.19
C ARG A 113 14.13 7.31 -2.20
N ALA A 114 15.43 7.50 -2.28
CA ALA A 114 16.38 6.39 -2.31
C ALA A 114 16.33 5.57 -1.01
N VAL A 115 16.40 6.23 0.13
CA VAL A 115 16.42 5.57 1.44
C VAL A 115 15.09 4.86 1.74
N LEU A 116 13.96 5.46 1.41
CA LEU A 116 12.64 4.83 1.57
C LEU A 116 12.48 3.62 0.65
N GLU A 117 12.99 3.67 -0.58
CA GLU A 117 12.94 2.53 -1.51
C GLU A 117 13.83 1.38 -1.04
N ASP A 118 15.02 1.67 -0.51
CA ASP A 118 15.90 0.65 0.06
C ASP A 118 15.26 -0.02 1.28
N TRP A 119 14.65 0.76 2.20
CA TRP A 119 13.92 0.22 3.34
C TRP A 119 12.70 -0.61 2.89
N ARG A 120 11.93 -0.15 1.90
CA ARG A 120 10.79 -0.88 1.34
C ARG A 120 11.20 -2.23 0.76
N ARG A 121 12.34 -2.25 0.06
CA ARG A 121 12.90 -3.49 -0.50
C ARG A 121 13.33 -4.45 0.59
N ASP A 122 14.07 -3.96 1.58
CA ASP A 122 14.47 -4.75 2.75
C ASP A 122 13.24 -5.33 3.48
N TYR A 123 12.25 -4.50 3.75
CA TYR A 123 11.00 -4.90 4.38
C TYR A 123 10.28 -6.03 3.63
N ASN A 124 10.19 -5.92 2.30
CA ASN A 124 9.49 -6.91 1.48
C ASN A 124 10.27 -8.20 1.25
N GLU A 125 11.60 -8.14 1.19
CA GLU A 125 12.44 -9.24 0.73
C GLU A 125 13.21 -9.93 1.83
N GLN A 126 13.53 -9.23 2.92
CA GLN A 126 14.42 -9.76 3.95
C GLN A 126 13.73 -10.02 5.30
N ARG A 127 12.53 -9.48 5.53
CA ARG A 127 11.88 -9.55 6.83
C ARG A 127 10.78 -10.60 6.87
N PRO A 128 10.96 -11.70 7.61
CA PRO A 128 9.91 -12.70 7.78
C PRO A 128 8.82 -12.19 8.73
N HIS A 129 7.57 -12.52 8.43
CA HIS A 129 6.42 -12.15 9.24
C HIS A 129 5.75 -13.39 9.82
N SER A 130 5.52 -13.41 11.13
CA SER A 130 4.87 -14.53 11.82
C SER A 130 3.47 -14.85 11.25
N LYS A 131 2.69 -13.81 10.92
CA LYS A 131 1.37 -13.96 10.28
C LYS A 131 1.41 -14.53 8.86
N LEU A 132 2.57 -14.55 8.21
CA LEU A 132 2.79 -15.13 6.88
C LEU A 132 3.50 -16.50 6.96
N GLY A 133 3.47 -17.15 8.12
CA GLY A 133 4.19 -18.40 8.34
C GLY A 133 5.71 -18.23 8.23
N TRP A 134 6.24 -17.13 8.73
CA TRP A 134 7.66 -16.77 8.68
C TRP A 134 8.22 -16.54 7.27
N LEU A 135 7.35 -16.38 6.27
CA LEU A 135 7.76 -15.93 4.95
C LEU A 135 7.90 -14.40 4.92
N THR A 136 8.76 -13.94 4.03
CA THR A 136 8.81 -12.51 3.69
C THR A 136 7.55 -12.12 2.90
N PRO A 137 7.09 -10.85 2.95
CA PRO A 137 5.93 -10.40 2.18
C PRO A 137 6.01 -10.78 0.70
N ARG A 138 7.18 -10.60 0.09
CA ARG A 138 7.39 -10.92 -1.32
C ARG A 138 7.35 -12.43 -1.61
N ALA A 139 7.91 -13.24 -0.75
CA ALA A 139 7.87 -14.70 -0.89
C ALA A 139 6.44 -15.23 -0.76
N PHE A 140 5.69 -14.71 0.23
CA PHE A 140 4.29 -15.04 0.42
C PHE A 140 3.43 -14.60 -0.77
N ALA A 141 3.61 -13.39 -1.29
CA ALA A 141 2.89 -12.88 -2.45
C ALA A 141 3.13 -13.73 -3.71
N ARG A 142 4.35 -14.19 -3.94
CA ARG A 142 4.68 -15.10 -5.05
C ARG A 142 3.97 -16.45 -4.90
N ARG A 143 3.96 -17.02 -3.72
CA ARG A 143 3.30 -18.29 -3.42
C ARG A 143 1.78 -18.20 -3.61
N SER A 144 1.16 -17.14 -3.12
CA SER A 144 -0.29 -16.91 -3.23
C SER A 144 -0.74 -16.73 -4.68
N ARG A 145 0.07 -16.12 -5.53
CA ARG A 145 -0.21 -16.01 -6.97
C ARG A 145 -0.12 -17.35 -7.70
N CYS A 146 0.81 -18.21 -7.31
CA CYS A 146 1.00 -19.51 -7.93
C CYS A 146 -0.18 -20.46 -7.66
N THR A 147 -0.77 -20.39 -6.47
CA THR A 147 -1.99 -21.17 -6.13
C THR A 147 -3.22 -20.74 -6.92
N CYS A 148 -3.31 -19.47 -7.32
CA CYS A 148 -4.42 -18.96 -8.14
C CYS A 148 -4.28 -19.32 -9.64
N ALA A 149 -3.06 -19.52 -10.13
CA ALA A 149 -2.81 -19.89 -11.54
C ALA A 149 -2.99 -21.39 -11.81
N GLY A 150 -2.95 -22.23 -10.78
CA GLY A 150 -3.03 -23.70 -10.90
C GLY A 150 -4.43 -24.29 -10.87
N SER A 151 -5.50 -23.51 -10.68
CA SER A 151 -6.88 -24.01 -10.56
C SER A 151 -7.75 -23.78 -11.81
N SER A 152 -7.17 -23.87 -12.99
CA SER A 152 -7.93 -23.87 -14.25
C SER A 152 -8.15 -25.28 -14.74
N THR A 153 -8.90 -26.08 -13.98
CA THR A 153 -9.50 -27.30 -14.53
C THR A 153 -10.82 -26.91 -15.17
N VAL A 154 -10.86 -27.03 -16.47
CA VAL A 154 -12.04 -26.79 -17.31
C VAL A 154 -13.19 -27.69 -16.88
N SER A 155 -14.26 -27.10 -16.34
CA SER A 155 -15.59 -27.71 -16.37
C SER A 155 -16.52 -26.74 -17.09
N ARG A 156 -16.92 -27.15 -18.28
CA ARG A 156 -18.02 -26.54 -19.01
C ARG A 156 -19.30 -26.81 -18.22
N THR A 157 -19.90 -25.77 -17.70
CA THR A 157 -21.35 -25.49 -17.58
C THR A 157 -21.58 -24.49 -16.42
N GLY A 158 -22.29 -23.40 -16.71
CA GLY A 158 -22.88 -22.51 -15.70
C GLY A 158 -22.06 -21.25 -15.43
N LEU A 159 -22.71 -20.10 -15.62
CA LEU A 159 -22.25 -18.77 -15.19
C LEU A 159 -21.76 -18.84 -13.73
N SER A 160 -20.48 -18.80 -13.51
CA SER A 160 -19.91 -18.56 -12.19
C SER A 160 -19.08 -17.29 -12.26
N SER A 161 -19.46 -16.32 -11.47
CA SER A 161 -18.66 -15.17 -11.11
C SER A 161 -17.29 -15.66 -10.63
N THR A 162 -16.26 -15.50 -11.43
CA THR A 162 -14.87 -15.77 -11.04
C THR A 162 -14.47 -14.74 -9.99
N SER A 163 -14.65 -15.09 -8.72
CA SER A 163 -14.01 -14.40 -7.62
C SER A 163 -12.50 -14.68 -7.69
N GLY A 164 -11.77 -13.85 -8.43
CA GLY A 164 -10.31 -13.80 -8.35
C GLY A 164 -9.88 -13.45 -6.92
N PRO A 165 -8.59 -13.65 -6.56
CA PRO A 165 -8.11 -13.34 -5.23
C PRO A 165 -8.45 -11.90 -4.88
N SER A 166 -9.21 -11.72 -3.80
CA SER A 166 -9.65 -10.41 -3.32
C SER A 166 -8.47 -9.71 -2.68
N PHE A 167 -7.80 -8.82 -3.43
CA PHE A 167 -6.77 -7.93 -2.88
C PHE A 167 -7.44 -6.75 -2.18
N SER A 168 -6.85 -6.34 -1.07
CA SER A 168 -7.25 -5.13 -0.37
C SER A 168 -6.02 -4.32 -0.03
N PHE A 169 -6.02 -3.03 -0.37
CA PHE A 169 -4.93 -2.14 -0.02
C PHE A 169 -5.30 -1.28 1.18
N ALA A 170 -4.33 -1.06 2.06
CA ALA A 170 -4.40 -0.05 3.10
C ALA A 170 -3.49 1.13 2.72
N MET A 171 -4.01 2.34 2.90
CA MET A 171 -3.31 3.55 2.53
C MET A 171 -3.33 4.57 3.65
N THR A 172 -2.26 5.33 3.74
CA THR A 172 -2.17 6.51 4.62
C THR A 172 -1.18 7.51 4.06
N ILE A 173 -1.36 8.78 4.43
CA ILE A 173 -0.38 9.83 4.15
C ILE A 173 0.13 10.33 5.49
N SER A 174 1.40 10.08 5.76
CA SER A 174 2.07 10.47 7.00
C SER A 174 3.08 11.59 6.78
N GLN A 175 3.33 12.36 7.85
CA GLN A 175 4.44 13.31 7.90
C GLN A 175 5.51 12.72 8.82
N PRO A 176 6.79 12.88 8.48
CA PRO A 176 7.87 12.37 9.33
C PRO A 176 7.89 13.01 10.73
N TRP A 177 7.43 14.27 10.85
CA TRP A 177 7.26 15.09 12.08
C TRP A 177 6.35 16.28 11.86
#